data_ac2acf82a80522425162690b55d8adb8
#
_entry.id   ac2acf82a80522425162690b55d8adb8
#
_cell.length_a   1.000
_cell.length_b   1.000
_cell.length_c   1.000
_cell.angle_alpha   90.00
_cell.angle_beta   90.00
_cell.angle_gamma   90.00
#
_symmetry.space_group_name_H-M   'P 1'
#
loop_
_entity.id
_entity.type
_entity.pdbx_description
1 polymer ?
#
loop_
_entity_poly.entity_id
_entity_poly.type
_entity_poly.pdbx_seq_one_letter_code
_entity_poly.pdbx_strand_id
1 'polypeptide(L)'
;FESAGTKNALIRLNDIMLSIENGNPCVIDELGDDLHPHMIKPILELFIDPEINSKKSQLIFTCHRPELINYLGKYRIVICEKKQNESESFRLDEFPSSDARVADNLAAKYLAGAFGGVPDL
;
A
#
# COMPACT_ATOMS: atom_id res chain seq x y z
N PHE A 1 -21.41 1.36 -22.50
CA PHE A 1 -21.88 0.63 -21.32
C PHE A 1 -20.68 0.17 -20.47
N GLU A 2 -20.50 0.75 -19.32
CA GLU A 2 -19.36 0.46 -18.45
C GLU A 2 -19.77 -0.45 -17.30
N SER A 3 -18.86 -1.36 -16.91
CA SER A 3 -19.07 -2.23 -15.75
C SER A 3 -19.02 -1.41 -14.45
N ALA A 4 -19.58 -1.96 -13.37
CA ALA A 4 -19.51 -1.35 -12.04
C ALA A 4 -18.03 -1.17 -11.59
N GLY A 5 -17.16 -2.14 -11.91
CA GLY A 5 -15.72 -2.04 -11.61
C GLY A 5 -15.05 -0.88 -12.33
N THR A 6 -15.37 -0.65 -13.59
CA THR A 6 -14.84 0.48 -14.37
C THR A 6 -15.30 1.83 -13.79
N LYS A 7 -16.57 1.93 -13.39
CA LYS A 7 -17.09 3.14 -12.75
C LYS A 7 -16.39 3.41 -11.42
N ASN A 8 -16.20 2.39 -10.60
CA ASN A 8 -15.50 2.54 -9.33
C ASN A 8 -14.04 2.96 -9.51
N ALA A 9 -13.36 2.40 -10.52
CA ALA A 9 -11.99 2.80 -10.85
C ALA A 9 -11.91 4.28 -11.24
N LEU A 10 -12.85 4.77 -12.03
CA LEU A 10 -12.89 6.18 -12.43
C LEU A 10 -13.13 7.10 -11.22
N ILE A 11 -14.02 6.72 -10.32
CA ILE A 11 -14.29 7.48 -9.08
C ILE A 11 -13.02 7.53 -8.23
N ARG A 12 -12.34 6.40 -8.04
CA ARG A 12 -11.07 6.33 -7.29
C ARG A 12 -10.00 7.21 -7.88
N LEU A 13 -9.81 7.16 -9.19
CA LEU A 13 -8.83 8.01 -9.88
C LEU A 13 -9.14 9.49 -9.72
N ASN A 14 -10.40 9.86 -9.81
CA ASN A 14 -10.81 11.24 -9.58
C ASN A 14 -10.49 11.71 -8.16
N ASP A 15 -10.79 10.89 -7.16
CA ASP A 15 -10.47 11.20 -5.75
C ASP A 15 -8.97 11.36 -5.52
N ILE A 16 -8.17 10.48 -6.13
CA ILE A 16 -6.71 10.54 -6.06
C ILE A 16 -6.19 11.85 -6.67
N MET A 17 -6.67 12.19 -7.86
CA MET A 17 -6.23 13.40 -8.54
C MET A 17 -6.62 14.66 -7.78
N LEU A 18 -7.83 14.71 -7.20
CA LEU A 18 -8.25 15.81 -6.35
C LEU A 18 -7.39 15.95 -5.09
N SER A 19 -7.04 14.83 -4.46
CA SER A 19 -6.17 14.84 -3.29
C SER A 19 -4.80 15.43 -3.62
N ILE A 20 -4.21 15.01 -4.72
CA ILE A 20 -2.90 15.51 -5.17
C ILE A 20 -2.99 17.00 -5.51
N GLU A 21 -3.99 17.40 -6.23
CA GLU A 21 -4.19 18.80 -6.64
C GLU A 21 -4.36 19.74 -5.45
N ASN A 22 -5.06 19.30 -4.41
CA ASN A 22 -5.33 20.09 -3.21
C ASN A 22 -4.34 19.86 -2.06
N GLY A 23 -3.46 18.86 -2.16
CA GLY A 23 -2.53 18.52 -1.11
C GLY A 23 -3.18 17.83 0.10
N ASN A 24 -4.36 17.25 -0.08
CA ASN A 24 -5.11 16.59 0.97
C ASN A 24 -4.68 15.13 1.13
N PRO A 25 -4.79 14.54 2.34
CA PRO A 25 -4.59 13.10 2.50
C PRO A 25 -5.63 12.31 1.72
N CYS A 26 -5.20 11.19 1.16
CA CYS A 26 -6.06 10.25 0.46
C CYS A 26 -6.00 8.90 1.18
N VAL A 27 -7.14 8.41 1.66
CA VAL A 27 -7.23 7.13 2.37
C VAL A 27 -8.08 6.17 1.56
N ILE A 28 -7.50 5.04 1.20
CA ILE A 28 -8.16 4.02 0.37
C ILE A 28 -8.07 2.67 1.05
N ASP A 29 -9.22 2.08 1.35
CA ASP A 29 -9.27 0.70 1.83
C ASP A 29 -9.28 -0.25 0.62
N GLU A 30 -8.44 -1.27 0.69
CA GLU A 30 -8.31 -2.31 -0.34
C GLU A 30 -7.99 -1.73 -1.74
N LEU A 31 -6.90 -0.99 -1.83
CA LEU A 31 -6.40 -0.52 -3.13
C LEU A 31 -6.08 -1.71 -4.03
N GLY A 32 -6.68 -1.74 -5.18
CA GLY A 32 -6.50 -2.80 -6.16
C GLY A 32 -7.74 -3.66 -6.39
N ASP A 33 -8.76 -3.61 -5.52
CA ASP A 33 -9.99 -4.36 -5.74
C ASP A 33 -10.73 -3.89 -7.00
N ASP A 34 -10.77 -2.57 -7.20
CA ASP A 34 -11.44 -1.94 -8.32
C ASP A 34 -10.49 -1.59 -9.48
N LEU A 35 -9.19 -1.89 -9.33
CA LEU A 35 -8.16 -1.48 -10.27
C LEU A 35 -7.47 -2.69 -10.88
N HIS A 36 -7.15 -2.60 -12.17
CA HIS A 36 -6.29 -3.60 -12.80
C HIS A 36 -4.92 -3.61 -12.10
N PRO A 37 -4.30 -4.79 -11.87
CA PRO A 37 -2.99 -4.88 -11.21
C PRO A 37 -1.91 -3.97 -11.78
N HIS A 38 -1.91 -3.74 -13.09
CA HIS A 38 -0.96 -2.87 -13.76
C HIS A 38 -1.17 -1.38 -13.48
N MET A 39 -2.28 -0.99 -12.88
CA MET A 39 -2.59 0.40 -12.54
C MET A 39 -2.05 0.82 -11.17
N ILE A 40 -1.72 -0.14 -10.30
CA ILE A 40 -1.36 0.15 -8.91
C ILE A 40 -0.05 0.92 -8.82
N LYS A 41 1.01 0.42 -9.43
CA LYS A 41 2.32 1.10 -9.39
C LYS A 41 2.29 2.50 -10.01
N PRO A 42 1.70 2.72 -11.19
CA PRO A 42 1.55 4.07 -11.73
C PRO A 42 0.82 5.03 -10.79
N ILE A 43 -0.21 4.56 -10.08
CA ILE A 43 -0.91 5.38 -9.10
C ILE A 43 0.00 5.74 -7.92
N LEU A 44 0.75 4.78 -7.41
CA LEU A 44 1.70 5.05 -6.32
C LEU A 44 2.76 6.04 -6.76
N GLU A 45 3.22 5.99 -7.99
CA GLU A 45 4.19 6.92 -8.54
C GLU A 45 3.67 8.36 -8.61
N LEU A 46 2.36 8.56 -8.79
CA LEU A 46 1.76 9.89 -8.72
C LEU A 46 2.03 10.57 -7.37
N PHE A 47 2.04 9.81 -6.30
CA PHE A 47 2.34 10.32 -4.96
C PHE A 47 3.84 10.44 -4.67
N ILE A 48 4.64 9.58 -5.27
CA ILE A 48 6.10 9.54 -5.06
C ILE A 48 6.81 10.66 -5.84
N ASP A 49 6.35 10.97 -7.05
CA ASP A 49 6.96 11.98 -7.91
C ASP A 49 6.74 13.39 -7.34
N PRO A 50 7.81 14.09 -6.95
CA PRO A 50 7.68 15.42 -6.35
C PRO A 50 7.20 16.48 -7.34
N GLU A 51 7.35 16.27 -8.64
CA GLU A 51 6.84 17.20 -9.65
C GLU A 51 5.32 17.09 -9.77
N ILE A 52 4.78 15.87 -9.70
CA ILE A 52 3.34 15.64 -9.75
C ILE A 52 2.71 15.99 -8.41
N ASN A 53 3.26 15.46 -7.33
CA ASN A 53 2.78 15.65 -5.97
C ASN A 53 3.52 16.79 -5.27
N SER A 54 3.49 17.97 -5.87
CA SER A 54 4.22 19.13 -5.35
C SER A 54 3.70 19.63 -4.00
N LYS A 55 2.45 19.36 -3.69
CA LYS A 55 1.82 19.72 -2.41
C LYS A 55 1.96 18.66 -1.33
N LYS A 56 2.69 17.58 -1.62
CA LYS A 56 2.98 16.49 -0.67
C LYS A 56 1.73 15.85 -0.07
N SER A 57 0.74 15.58 -0.92
CA SER A 57 -0.41 14.77 -0.53
C SER A 57 0.04 13.40 -0.08
N GLN A 58 -0.53 12.89 1.02
CA GLN A 58 -0.19 11.60 1.58
C GLN A 58 -1.23 10.56 1.17
N LEU A 59 -0.76 9.41 0.68
CA LEU A 59 -1.61 8.26 0.40
C LEU A 59 -1.47 7.23 1.52
N ILE A 60 -2.58 6.87 2.13
CA ILE A 60 -2.67 5.79 3.11
C ILE A 60 -3.63 4.74 2.55
N PHE A 61 -3.16 3.52 2.41
CA PHE A 61 -4.00 2.48 1.81
C PHE A 61 -3.73 1.10 2.42
N THR A 62 -4.73 0.24 2.32
CA THR A 62 -4.59 -1.18 2.61
C THR A 62 -4.60 -1.98 1.30
N CYS A 63 -3.91 -3.10 1.28
CA CYS A 63 -3.95 -4.03 0.16
C CYS A 63 -3.44 -5.41 0.56
N HIS A 64 -3.68 -6.38 -0.31
CA HIS A 64 -3.26 -7.77 -0.13
C HIS A 64 -2.19 -8.21 -1.13
N ARG A 65 -1.34 -7.28 -1.57
CA ARG A 65 -0.32 -7.52 -2.59
C ARG A 65 1.08 -7.47 -2.00
N PRO A 66 1.66 -8.63 -1.64
CA PRO A 66 2.97 -8.68 -0.99
C PRO A 66 4.11 -8.08 -1.84
N GLU A 67 3.99 -8.11 -3.16
CA GLU A 67 4.99 -7.52 -4.05
C GLU A 67 5.19 -6.02 -3.83
N LEU A 68 4.19 -5.32 -3.32
CA LEU A 68 4.31 -3.89 -3.00
C LEU A 68 5.25 -3.64 -1.83
N ILE A 69 5.48 -4.62 -0.97
CA ILE A 69 6.43 -4.49 0.14
C ILE A 69 7.84 -4.19 -0.40
N ASN A 70 8.29 -4.93 -1.42
CA ASN A 70 9.57 -4.67 -2.05
C ASN A 70 9.61 -3.32 -2.77
N TYR A 71 8.54 -2.99 -3.45
CA TYR A 71 8.44 -1.74 -4.22
C TYR A 71 8.49 -0.51 -3.32
N LEU A 72 7.77 -0.52 -2.21
CA LEU A 72 7.68 0.61 -1.28
C LEU A 72 8.85 0.66 -0.28
N GLY A 73 9.40 -0.49 0.09
CA GLY A 73 10.45 -0.59 1.09
C GLY A 73 9.93 -0.48 2.53
N LYS A 74 10.77 -0.90 3.47
CA LYS A 74 10.36 -1.07 4.88
C LYS A 74 9.86 0.20 5.58
N TYR A 75 10.27 1.37 5.11
CA TYR A 75 9.90 2.64 5.77
C TYR A 75 8.47 3.09 5.48
N ARG A 76 7.79 2.45 4.53
CA ARG A 76 6.44 2.81 4.11
C ARG A 76 5.41 1.71 4.39
N ILE A 77 5.81 0.68 5.12
CA ILE A 77 4.99 -0.51 5.35
C ILE A 77 4.59 -0.61 6.82
N VAL A 78 3.31 -0.85 7.04
CA VAL A 78 2.77 -1.25 8.34
C VAL A 78 2.15 -2.64 8.16
N ILE A 79 2.54 -3.58 8.98
CA ILE A 79 1.96 -4.92 9.01
C ILE A 79 0.86 -4.94 10.07
N CYS A 80 -0.31 -5.43 9.68
CA CYS A 80 -1.43 -5.61 10.58
C CYS A 80 -1.68 -7.10 10.80
N GLU A 81 -1.90 -7.48 12.03
CA GLU A 81 -2.08 -8.86 12.43
C GLU A 81 -3.27 -8.96 13.38
N LYS A 82 -4.07 -10.02 13.24
CA LYS A 82 -5.15 -10.32 14.17
C LYS A 82 -4.89 -11.68 14.80
N LYS A 83 -4.75 -11.70 16.13
CA LYS A 83 -4.59 -12.90 16.94
C LYS A 83 -5.62 -12.90 18.07
N GLN A 84 -6.35 -14.00 18.23
CA GLN A 84 -7.28 -14.19 19.36
C GLN A 84 -8.23 -13.00 19.56
N ASN A 85 -8.82 -12.50 18.45
CA ASN A 85 -9.72 -11.34 18.43
C ASN A 85 -9.08 -10.00 18.82
N GLU A 86 -7.77 -9.95 18.96
CA GLU A 86 -7.03 -8.70 19.14
C GLU A 86 -6.30 -8.35 17.85
N SER A 87 -6.27 -7.07 17.53
CA SER A 87 -5.54 -6.55 16.37
C SER A 87 -4.30 -5.82 16.83
N GLU A 88 -3.17 -6.16 16.21
CA GLU A 88 -1.89 -5.49 16.42
C GLU A 88 -1.39 -4.93 15.11
N SER A 89 -0.69 -3.83 15.17
CA SER A 89 -0.01 -3.26 14.02
C SER A 89 1.39 -2.79 14.42
N PHE A 90 2.32 -2.90 13.48
CA PHE A 90 3.69 -2.47 13.69
C PHE A 90 4.30 -2.04 12.36
N ARG A 91 5.23 -1.10 12.44
CA ARG A 91 5.96 -0.64 11.27
C ARG A 91 7.07 -1.63 10.93
N LEU A 92 7.26 -1.88 9.65
CA LEU A 92 8.28 -2.81 9.19
C LEU A 92 9.69 -2.35 9.52
N ASP A 93 9.94 -1.05 9.58
CA ASP A 93 11.23 -0.48 9.96
C ASP A 93 11.56 -0.59 11.47
N GLU A 94 10.60 -1.00 12.28
CA GLU A 94 10.81 -1.28 13.72
C GLU A 94 11.48 -2.65 13.95
N PHE A 95 11.48 -3.53 12.95
CA PHE A 95 12.20 -4.80 13.04
C PHE A 95 13.71 -4.58 13.01
N PRO A 96 14.48 -5.47 13.65
CA PRO A 96 15.94 -5.42 13.57
C PRO A 96 16.41 -5.39 12.10
N SER A 97 17.46 -4.63 11.83
CA SER A 97 17.98 -4.49 10.46
C SER A 97 18.42 -5.81 9.84
N SER A 98 18.73 -6.83 10.66
CA SER A 98 18.99 -8.18 10.20
C SER A 98 17.75 -8.85 9.58
N ASP A 99 16.55 -8.48 10.01
CA ASP A 99 15.31 -9.09 9.54
C ASP A 99 14.65 -8.32 8.39
N ALA A 100 14.92 -7.01 8.28
CA ALA A 100 14.26 -6.13 7.32
C ALA A 100 15.24 -5.17 6.65
N ARG A 101 16.32 -5.68 6.03
CA ARG A 101 17.26 -4.87 5.26
C ARG A 101 16.64 -4.40 3.96
N VAL A 102 16.99 -3.20 3.51
CA VAL A 102 16.53 -2.65 2.24
C VAL A 102 16.87 -3.54 1.04
N ALA A 103 18.04 -4.21 1.08
CA ALA A 103 18.48 -5.11 0.02
C ALA A 103 17.81 -6.49 0.07
N ASP A 104 17.06 -6.81 1.14
CA ASP A 104 16.40 -8.10 1.28
C ASP A 104 15.13 -8.19 0.44
N ASN A 105 14.74 -9.41 0.08
CA ASN A 105 13.42 -9.64 -0.50
C ASN A 105 12.38 -9.64 0.63
N LEU A 106 11.86 -8.46 0.93
CA LEU A 106 10.90 -8.26 2.02
C LEU A 106 9.57 -8.97 1.77
N ALA A 107 9.11 -9.04 0.51
CA ALA A 107 7.89 -9.76 0.18
C ALA A 107 8.02 -11.26 0.48
N ALA A 108 9.14 -11.87 0.13
CA ALA A 108 9.39 -13.29 0.43
C ALA A 108 9.46 -13.53 1.94
N LYS A 109 10.11 -12.66 2.69
CA LYS A 109 10.15 -12.74 4.16
C LYS A 109 8.77 -12.61 4.79
N TYR A 110 7.95 -11.71 4.29
CA TYR A 110 6.57 -11.57 4.74
C TYR A 110 5.77 -12.86 4.52
N LEU A 111 5.83 -13.41 3.31
CA LEU A 111 5.11 -14.65 2.96
C LEU A 111 5.59 -15.85 3.77
N ALA A 112 6.87 -15.87 4.16
CA ALA A 112 7.43 -16.91 5.04
C ALA A 112 7.07 -16.71 6.52
N GLY A 113 6.35 -15.64 6.88
CA GLY A 113 5.92 -15.38 8.25
C GLY A 113 6.96 -14.71 9.14
N ALA A 114 8.08 -14.22 8.58
CA ALA A 114 9.16 -13.59 9.37
C ALA A 114 8.69 -12.35 10.14
N PHE A 115 7.69 -11.63 9.62
CA PHE A 115 7.17 -10.39 10.20
C PHE A 115 5.78 -10.56 10.84
N GLY A 116 5.17 -11.75 10.77
CA GLY A 116 3.78 -11.93 11.14
C GLY A 116 2.82 -11.39 10.06
N GLY A 117 1.54 -11.28 10.38
CA GLY A 117 0.52 -10.74 9.47
C GLY A 117 0.07 -11.69 8.35
N VAL A 118 0.64 -12.87 8.25
CA VAL A 118 0.22 -13.91 7.31
C VAL A 118 -0.92 -14.72 7.95
N PRO A 119 -2.07 -14.89 7.28
CA PRO A 119 -3.17 -15.66 7.83
C PRO A 119 -2.77 -17.10 8.11
N ASP A 120 -3.18 -17.61 9.27
CA ASP A 120 -3.12 -19.04 9.58
C ASP A 120 -4.25 -19.75 8.83
N LEU A 121 -3.88 -20.62 7.91
CA LEU A 121 -4.81 -21.39 7.12
C LEU A 121 -5.04 -22.79 7.70
#